data_7cf53429f3dcd76484ce3f9130b8fddd
#
_entry.id   7cf53429f3dcd76484ce3f9130b8fddd
#
_cell.length_a   1.000
_cell.length_b   1.000
_cell.length_c   1.000
_cell.angle_alpha   90.00
_cell.angle_beta   90.00
_cell.angle_gamma   90.00
#
_symmetry.space_group_name_H-M   'P 1'
#
loop_
_entity.id
_entity.type
_entity.pdbx_description
1 polymer ?
#
loop_
_entity_poly.entity_id
_entity_poly.type
_entity_poly.pdbx_seq_one_letter_code
_entity_poly.pdbx_strand_id
1 'polypeptide(L)'
;MQFRIVTYNIHKGIGGIDRRYRPERIVETIEHYRPDILFLQEVDDDVPRSRRHRQVDWLGDALEMPHRAFQANVRLRHGAYGNAILSRFPLHDVRDIELTIPLKKRRRALAAHCRLRDDEHSRSLVLVNCHLGLAEFERRIQLRRLLDSELLRHVHPQTAVVAGGDMNDVWGQLGKKTLEPAGFQSATGPVNTFPAFLPFRALDRIYFRGRLKLHQAYASRVSIARQASDHLPLVAEFELEF
;
A
#
# COMPACT_ATOMS: atom_id res chain seq x y z
N MET A 1 -9.06 19.43 -3.46
CA MET A 1 -8.93 18.38 -4.50
C MET A 1 -9.21 17.02 -3.91
N GLN A 2 -10.15 16.25 -4.46
CA GLN A 2 -10.45 14.90 -4.00
C GLN A 2 -9.63 13.86 -4.76
N PHE A 3 -9.23 12.79 -4.06
CA PHE A 3 -8.51 11.66 -4.66
C PHE A 3 -8.74 10.38 -3.85
N ARG A 4 -8.60 9.24 -4.51
CA ARG A 4 -8.82 7.92 -3.94
C ARG A 4 -7.53 7.11 -3.90
N ILE A 5 -7.24 6.54 -2.72
CA ILE A 5 -6.15 5.59 -2.52
C ILE A 5 -6.74 4.20 -2.29
N VAL A 6 -6.17 3.20 -2.95
CA VAL A 6 -6.43 1.80 -2.66
C VAL A 6 -5.14 1.13 -2.22
N THR A 7 -5.18 0.37 -1.12
CA THR A 7 -4.09 -0.56 -0.77
C THR A 7 -4.55 -1.99 -0.96
N TYR A 8 -3.71 -2.81 -1.57
CA TYR A 8 -4.04 -4.18 -1.91
C TYR A 8 -2.81 -5.10 -1.90
N ASN A 9 -2.78 -6.07 -0.99
CA ASN A 9 -1.88 -7.20 -1.11
C ASN A 9 -2.43 -8.14 -2.20
N ILE A 10 -1.77 -8.17 -3.36
CA ILE A 10 -2.26 -8.88 -4.55
C ILE A 10 -1.86 -10.37 -4.58
N HIS A 11 -1.17 -10.86 -3.55
CA HIS A 11 -0.71 -12.25 -3.48
C HIS A 11 -0.08 -12.73 -4.80
N LYS A 12 0.73 -11.88 -5.43
CA LYS A 12 1.43 -12.17 -6.69
C LYS A 12 0.49 -12.41 -7.89
N GLY A 13 -0.77 -11.95 -7.82
CA GLY A 13 -1.81 -12.23 -8.80
C GLY A 13 -2.33 -13.68 -8.75
N ILE A 14 -2.08 -14.38 -7.63
CA ILE A 14 -2.51 -15.76 -7.41
C ILE A 14 -3.75 -15.75 -6.50
N GLY A 15 -4.84 -16.33 -6.98
CA GLY A 15 -6.10 -16.41 -6.23
C GLY A 15 -5.93 -17.14 -4.89
N GLY A 16 -6.54 -16.60 -3.84
CA GLY A 16 -6.44 -17.15 -2.49
C GLY A 16 -7.08 -18.55 -2.34
N ILE A 17 -8.10 -18.85 -3.14
CA ILE A 17 -8.84 -20.11 -3.10
C ILE A 17 -8.32 -21.11 -4.14
N ASP A 18 -8.35 -20.71 -5.42
CA ASP A 18 -8.05 -21.62 -6.54
C ASP A 18 -6.57 -21.77 -6.85
N ARG A 19 -5.71 -20.97 -6.20
CA ARG A 19 -4.25 -20.96 -6.36
C ARG A 19 -3.77 -20.75 -7.79
N ARG A 20 -4.61 -20.16 -8.64
CA ARG A 20 -4.29 -19.90 -10.05
C ARG A 20 -3.79 -18.48 -10.23
N TYR A 21 -2.72 -18.32 -11.03
CA TYR A 21 -2.23 -17.02 -11.47
C TYR A 21 -3.21 -16.45 -12.51
N ARG A 22 -3.94 -15.40 -12.13
CA ARG A 22 -4.91 -14.68 -12.97
C ARG A 22 -4.88 -13.19 -12.62
N PRO A 23 -3.87 -12.46 -13.10
CA PRO A 23 -3.70 -11.05 -12.78
C PRO A 23 -4.84 -10.17 -13.32
N GLU A 24 -5.59 -10.63 -14.32
CA GLU A 24 -6.77 -9.96 -14.86
C GLU A 24 -7.84 -9.72 -13.78
N ARG A 25 -7.97 -10.65 -12.80
CA ARG A 25 -8.88 -10.47 -11.65
C ARG A 25 -8.47 -9.32 -10.75
N ILE A 26 -7.15 -9.07 -10.64
CA ILE A 26 -6.63 -7.92 -9.89
C ILE A 26 -7.03 -6.63 -10.60
N VAL A 27 -6.87 -6.55 -11.93
CA VAL A 27 -7.27 -5.40 -12.74
C VAL A 27 -8.77 -5.13 -12.57
N GLU A 28 -9.62 -6.12 -12.82
CA GLU A 28 -11.09 -6.00 -12.68
C GLU A 28 -11.50 -5.52 -11.27
N THR A 29 -10.82 -6.04 -10.23
CA THR A 29 -11.07 -5.59 -8.85
C THR A 29 -10.71 -4.13 -8.65
N ILE A 30 -9.56 -3.67 -9.16
CA ILE A 30 -9.07 -2.31 -8.99
C ILE A 30 -9.88 -1.32 -9.84
N GLU A 31 -10.22 -1.66 -11.07
CA GLU A 31 -11.02 -0.83 -11.98
C GLU A 31 -12.38 -0.46 -11.39
N HIS A 32 -13.00 -1.36 -10.61
CA HIS A 32 -14.24 -1.08 -9.91
C HIS A 32 -14.15 0.16 -9.01
N TYR A 33 -12.98 0.39 -8.39
CA TYR A 33 -12.78 1.50 -7.47
C TYR A 33 -12.17 2.74 -8.12
N ARG A 34 -11.61 2.63 -9.33
CA ARG A 34 -10.95 3.72 -10.07
C ARG A 34 -10.03 4.56 -9.18
N PRO A 35 -9.00 3.96 -8.55
CA PRO A 35 -8.10 4.71 -7.69
C PRO A 35 -7.26 5.71 -8.49
N ASP A 36 -6.88 6.80 -7.82
CA ASP A 36 -5.88 7.74 -8.34
C ASP A 36 -4.48 7.30 -7.96
N ILE A 37 -4.36 6.62 -6.79
CA ILE A 37 -3.11 6.10 -6.22
C ILE A 37 -3.37 4.68 -5.72
N LEU A 38 -2.43 3.78 -6.01
CA LEU A 38 -2.52 2.37 -5.68
C LEU A 38 -1.26 1.90 -4.95
N PHE A 39 -1.44 1.37 -3.74
CA PHE A 39 -0.40 0.69 -2.97
C PHE A 39 -0.54 -0.81 -3.12
N LEU A 40 0.44 -1.45 -3.70
CA LEU A 40 0.46 -2.89 -3.91
C LEU A 40 1.53 -3.57 -3.06
N GLN A 41 1.20 -4.71 -2.49
CA GLN A 41 2.14 -5.58 -1.80
C GLN A 41 2.15 -6.94 -2.48
N GLU A 42 3.24 -7.68 -2.28
CA GLU A 42 3.50 -8.99 -2.90
C GLU A 42 3.45 -8.97 -4.43
N VAL A 43 4.03 -7.95 -5.03
CA VAL A 43 4.13 -7.76 -6.49
C VAL A 43 5.35 -8.49 -7.02
N ASP A 44 5.18 -9.39 -7.98
CA ASP A 44 6.27 -10.11 -8.66
C ASP A 44 6.87 -9.29 -9.80
N ASP A 45 8.20 -9.44 -9.99
CA ASP A 45 8.97 -8.91 -11.10
C ASP A 45 9.83 -10.04 -11.69
N ASP A 46 9.52 -10.48 -12.92
CA ASP A 46 10.18 -11.56 -13.66
C ASP A 46 10.27 -12.90 -12.92
N VAL A 47 9.24 -13.26 -12.18
CA VAL A 47 9.19 -14.52 -11.42
C VAL A 47 8.45 -15.60 -12.21
N PRO A 48 8.96 -16.87 -12.30
CA PRO A 48 8.31 -17.94 -13.09
C PRO A 48 6.86 -18.24 -12.70
N ARG A 49 6.51 -18.18 -11.40
CA ARG A 49 5.14 -18.43 -10.92
C ARG A 49 4.12 -17.44 -11.44
N SER A 50 4.55 -16.25 -11.80
CA SER A 50 3.75 -15.18 -12.41
C SER A 50 4.01 -15.03 -13.91
N ARG A 51 4.40 -16.12 -14.59
CA ARG A 51 4.69 -16.17 -16.05
C ARG A 51 5.75 -15.15 -16.50
N ARG A 52 6.69 -14.81 -15.60
CA ARG A 52 7.72 -13.79 -15.81
C ARG A 52 7.17 -12.40 -16.15
N HIS A 53 5.93 -12.11 -15.76
CA HIS A 53 5.42 -10.76 -15.91
C HIS A 53 6.17 -9.80 -14.98
N ARG A 54 6.48 -8.62 -15.49
CA ARG A 54 6.81 -7.45 -14.68
C ARG A 54 5.50 -6.83 -14.25
N GLN A 55 4.96 -7.34 -13.11
CA GLN A 55 3.58 -7.03 -12.72
C GLN A 55 3.31 -5.54 -12.54
N VAL A 56 4.32 -4.75 -12.14
CA VAL A 56 4.17 -3.29 -12.02
C VAL A 56 3.86 -2.65 -13.37
N ASP A 57 4.60 -3.03 -14.40
CA ASP A 57 4.41 -2.50 -15.76
C ASP A 57 3.08 -3.00 -16.32
N TRP A 58 2.83 -4.29 -16.22
CA TRP A 58 1.61 -4.91 -16.73
C TRP A 58 0.33 -4.33 -16.10
N LEU A 59 0.30 -4.18 -14.76
CA LEU A 59 -0.84 -3.59 -14.04
C LEU A 59 -0.96 -2.09 -14.36
N GLY A 60 0.17 -1.38 -14.42
CA GLY A 60 0.17 0.03 -14.73
C GLY A 60 -0.36 0.34 -16.14
N ASP A 61 -0.03 -0.50 -17.13
CA ASP A 61 -0.58 -0.38 -18.49
C ASP A 61 -2.08 -0.68 -18.51
N ALA A 62 -2.49 -1.80 -17.90
CA ALA A 62 -3.89 -2.22 -17.87
C ALA A 62 -4.80 -1.21 -17.13
N LEU A 63 -4.29 -0.54 -16.09
CA LEU A 63 -5.05 0.40 -15.25
C LEU A 63 -4.88 1.88 -15.69
N GLU A 64 -4.13 2.13 -16.77
CA GLU A 64 -3.81 3.49 -17.24
C GLU A 64 -3.16 4.36 -16.14
N MET A 65 -2.24 3.75 -15.37
CA MET A 65 -1.47 4.42 -14.31
C MET A 65 -0.01 4.62 -14.77
N PRO A 66 0.33 5.78 -15.35
CA PRO A 66 1.62 5.98 -16.01
C PRO A 66 2.80 6.13 -15.05
N HIS A 67 2.54 6.59 -13.81
CA HIS A 67 3.60 6.82 -12.83
C HIS A 67 3.71 5.63 -11.89
N ARG A 68 4.89 4.99 -11.87
CA ARG A 68 5.10 3.71 -11.21
C ARG A 68 6.40 3.69 -10.44
N ALA A 69 6.38 3.11 -9.26
CA ALA A 69 7.56 2.82 -8.47
C ALA A 69 7.48 1.38 -7.96
N PHE A 70 8.60 0.66 -8.01
CA PHE A 70 8.72 -0.70 -7.51
C PHE A 70 9.91 -0.85 -6.59
N GLN A 71 9.73 -1.59 -5.50
CA GLN A 71 10.76 -1.90 -4.53
C GLN A 71 10.84 -3.40 -4.31
N ALA A 72 11.96 -4.00 -4.69
CA ALA A 72 12.24 -5.41 -4.42
C ALA A 72 12.55 -5.64 -2.93
N ASN A 73 11.64 -6.26 -2.20
CA ASN A 73 11.90 -6.71 -0.82
C ASN A 73 12.72 -7.99 -0.79
N VAL A 74 12.40 -8.95 -1.65
CA VAL A 74 13.05 -10.25 -1.71
C VAL A 74 13.51 -10.53 -3.13
N ARG A 75 14.81 -10.82 -3.28
CA ARG A 75 15.38 -11.35 -4.52
C ARG A 75 15.32 -12.88 -4.50
N LEU A 76 14.88 -13.47 -5.59
CA LEU A 76 14.79 -14.90 -5.81
C LEU A 76 15.89 -15.35 -6.76
N ARG A 77 16.01 -16.67 -6.99
CA ARG A 77 16.93 -17.19 -8.03
C ARG A 77 16.59 -16.60 -9.41
N HIS A 78 15.31 -16.39 -9.69
CA HIS A 78 14.80 -15.74 -10.88
C HIS A 78 13.79 -14.67 -10.45
N GLY A 79 14.11 -13.41 -10.75
CA GLY A 79 13.27 -12.26 -10.43
C GLY A 79 13.28 -11.83 -8.97
N ALA A 80 12.29 -11.04 -8.62
CA ALA A 80 12.11 -10.48 -7.29
C ALA A 80 10.63 -10.32 -6.96
N TYR A 81 10.30 -10.03 -5.69
CA TYR A 81 8.97 -9.53 -5.35
C TYR A 81 9.04 -8.50 -4.22
N GLY A 82 8.04 -7.63 -4.18
CA GLY A 82 8.06 -6.53 -3.22
C GLY A 82 6.80 -5.68 -3.21
N ASN A 83 7.01 -4.39 -3.00
CA ASN A 83 5.97 -3.38 -2.94
C ASN A 83 5.98 -2.51 -4.21
N ALA A 84 4.81 -1.99 -4.60
CA ALA A 84 4.72 -1.02 -5.69
C ALA A 84 3.76 0.12 -5.33
N ILE A 85 4.03 1.29 -5.90
CA ILE A 85 3.11 2.43 -5.93
C ILE A 85 2.83 2.73 -7.41
N LEU A 86 1.55 2.71 -7.79
CA LEU A 86 1.10 3.19 -9.09
C LEU A 86 0.26 4.45 -8.88
N SER A 87 0.35 5.41 -9.79
CA SER A 87 -0.33 6.69 -9.64
C SER A 87 -0.72 7.29 -11.00
N ARG A 88 -1.85 7.97 -11.04
CA ARG A 88 -2.23 8.86 -12.15
C ARG A 88 -1.47 10.18 -12.10
N PHE A 89 -0.94 10.52 -10.91
CA PHE A 89 -0.17 11.74 -10.68
C PHE A 89 1.34 11.47 -10.69
N PRO A 90 2.15 12.47 -11.06
CA PRO A 90 3.61 12.32 -11.06
C PRO A 90 4.20 11.94 -9.71
N LEU A 91 5.06 10.93 -9.71
CA LEU A 91 5.84 10.48 -8.57
C LEU A 91 7.26 11.03 -8.65
N HIS A 92 7.77 11.54 -7.52
CA HIS A 92 9.10 12.11 -7.39
C HIS A 92 9.78 11.58 -6.14
N ASP A 93 11.10 11.70 -6.06
CA ASP A 93 11.91 11.35 -4.88
C ASP A 93 11.52 9.97 -4.29
N VAL A 94 11.52 8.97 -5.18
CA VAL A 94 11.20 7.59 -4.79
C VAL A 94 12.32 7.04 -3.91
N ARG A 95 11.98 6.55 -2.72
CA ARG A 95 12.93 6.08 -1.71
C ARG A 95 12.57 4.72 -1.14
N ASP A 96 13.60 3.93 -0.89
CA ASP A 96 13.54 2.69 -0.14
C ASP A 96 13.87 2.97 1.33
N ILE A 97 12.93 2.71 2.24
CA ILE A 97 13.17 2.82 3.68
C ILE A 97 13.44 1.42 4.25
N GLU A 98 14.64 1.20 4.76
CA GLU A 98 15.05 -0.12 5.28
C GLU A 98 14.40 -0.42 6.64
N LEU A 99 13.61 -1.49 6.68
CA LEU A 99 12.87 -1.93 7.87
C LEU A 99 13.33 -3.30 8.36
N THR A 100 14.25 -3.95 7.65
CA THR A 100 14.69 -5.33 7.95
C THR A 100 15.32 -5.44 9.32
N ILE A 101 14.87 -6.41 10.10
CA ILE A 101 15.45 -6.79 11.37
C ILE A 101 16.47 -7.91 11.10
N PRO A 102 17.65 -7.89 11.72
CA PRO A 102 18.63 -8.98 11.59
C PRO A 102 18.00 -10.36 11.81
N LEU A 103 18.37 -11.34 10.99
CA LEU A 103 17.89 -12.72 11.02
C LEU A 103 16.39 -12.90 10.70
N LYS A 104 15.71 -11.85 10.25
CA LYS A 104 14.30 -11.88 9.84
C LYS A 104 14.15 -11.67 8.33
N LYS A 105 12.96 -11.98 7.83
CA LYS A 105 12.61 -11.74 6.42
C LYS A 105 12.79 -10.26 6.08
N ARG A 106 13.41 -10.00 4.95
CA ARG A 106 13.65 -8.63 4.49
C ARG A 106 12.35 -7.85 4.31
N ARG A 107 12.32 -6.65 4.88
CA ARG A 107 11.18 -5.73 4.82
C ARG A 107 11.66 -4.32 4.56
N ARG A 108 10.96 -3.63 3.68
CA ARG A 108 11.20 -2.22 3.37
C ARG A 108 9.87 -1.51 3.19
N ALA A 109 9.84 -0.22 3.38
CA ALA A 109 8.76 0.63 2.91
C ALA A 109 9.19 1.36 1.65
N LEU A 110 8.30 1.39 0.66
CA LEU A 110 8.46 2.18 -0.55
C LEU A 110 7.80 3.53 -0.31
N ALA A 111 8.57 4.60 -0.43
CA ALA A 111 8.07 5.95 -0.28
C ALA A 111 8.26 6.77 -1.55
N ALA A 112 7.37 7.73 -1.78
CA ALA A 112 7.45 8.66 -2.90
C ALA A 112 6.75 9.97 -2.56
N HIS A 113 7.18 11.06 -3.16
CA HIS A 113 6.40 12.30 -3.23
C HIS A 113 5.48 12.23 -4.46
N CYS A 114 4.18 12.46 -4.25
CA CYS A 114 3.19 12.56 -5.30
C CYS A 114 2.78 14.02 -5.45
N ARG A 115 2.84 14.56 -6.66
CA ARG A 115 2.45 15.94 -6.93
C ARG A 115 1.00 15.98 -7.39
N LEU A 116 0.14 16.44 -6.51
CA LEU A 116 -1.26 16.74 -6.82
C LEU A 116 -1.37 18.17 -7.32
N ARG A 117 -2.05 18.39 -8.43
CA ARG A 117 -2.22 19.69 -9.05
C ARG A 117 -3.66 19.87 -9.52
N ASP A 118 -4.24 21.02 -9.19
CA ASP A 118 -5.42 21.54 -9.86
C ASP A 118 -5.03 22.77 -10.69
N ASP A 119 -6.02 23.50 -11.23
CA ASP A 119 -5.79 24.62 -12.15
C ASP A 119 -5.00 25.77 -11.50
N GLU A 120 -5.10 25.97 -10.19
CA GLU A 120 -4.52 27.12 -9.49
C GLU A 120 -3.41 26.72 -8.50
N HIS A 121 -3.42 25.49 -7.98
CA HIS A 121 -2.56 25.07 -6.89
C HIS A 121 -1.82 23.77 -7.17
N SER A 122 -0.65 23.65 -6.55
CA SER A 122 0.12 22.40 -6.54
C SER A 122 0.56 22.06 -5.12
N ARG A 123 0.34 20.83 -4.70
CA ARG A 123 0.73 20.32 -3.37
C ARG A 123 1.45 18.98 -3.50
N SER A 124 2.34 18.76 -2.56
CA SER A 124 3.04 17.49 -2.43
C SER A 124 2.35 16.63 -1.37
N LEU A 125 2.06 15.38 -1.75
CA LEU A 125 1.57 14.32 -0.89
C LEU A 125 2.69 13.30 -0.72
N VAL A 126 3.07 12.99 0.51
CA VAL A 126 4.03 11.91 0.80
C VAL A 126 3.27 10.59 0.89
N LEU A 127 3.68 9.64 0.08
CA LEU A 127 3.13 8.29 0.02
C LEU A 127 4.11 7.30 0.64
N VAL A 128 3.61 6.40 1.49
CA VAL A 128 4.41 5.33 2.09
C VAL A 128 3.65 4.02 2.01
N ASN A 129 4.15 3.09 1.20
CA ASN A 129 3.60 1.75 1.08
C ASN A 129 4.50 0.75 1.79
N CYS A 130 3.95 -0.05 2.71
CA CYS A 130 4.71 -1.03 3.47
C CYS A 130 4.00 -2.40 3.56
N HIS A 131 4.82 -3.44 3.76
CA HIS A 131 4.39 -4.77 4.12
C HIS A 131 5.22 -5.23 5.32
N LEU A 132 4.66 -5.15 6.51
CA LEU A 132 5.36 -5.38 7.77
C LEU A 132 5.53 -6.87 8.12
N GLY A 133 6.30 -7.15 9.15
CA GLY A 133 6.54 -8.49 9.68
C GLY A 133 5.32 -9.09 10.38
N LEU A 134 5.35 -10.42 10.58
CA LEU A 134 4.23 -11.14 11.19
C LEU A 134 4.18 -11.02 12.72
N ALA A 135 5.35 -10.91 13.38
CA ALA A 135 5.40 -10.81 14.82
C ALA A 135 5.22 -9.36 15.32
N GLU A 136 4.51 -9.17 16.43
CA GLU A 136 4.23 -7.84 16.97
C GLU A 136 5.51 -7.03 17.25
N PHE A 137 6.53 -7.66 17.84
CA PHE A 137 7.80 -6.98 18.13
C PHE A 137 8.50 -6.51 16.84
N GLU A 138 8.43 -7.30 15.75
CA GLU A 138 8.98 -6.92 14.45
C GLU A 138 8.30 -5.66 13.94
N ARG A 139 6.97 -5.65 13.90
CA ARG A 139 6.18 -4.51 13.42
C ARG A 139 6.47 -3.24 14.24
N ARG A 140 6.59 -3.37 15.56
CA ARG A 140 6.91 -2.22 16.42
C ARG A 140 8.27 -1.61 16.09
N ILE A 141 9.31 -2.43 15.90
CA ILE A 141 10.63 -1.97 15.50
C ILE A 141 10.57 -1.35 14.09
N GLN A 142 9.87 -1.99 13.16
CA GLN A 142 9.73 -1.54 11.79
C GLN A 142 9.01 -0.18 11.70
N LEU A 143 7.93 0.01 12.43
CA LEU A 143 7.24 1.31 12.47
C LEU A 143 8.08 2.42 13.12
N ARG A 144 8.86 2.11 14.16
CA ARG A 144 9.81 3.08 14.72
C ARG A 144 10.85 3.48 13.70
N ARG A 145 11.47 2.52 12.99
CA ARG A 145 12.44 2.81 11.91
C ARG A 145 11.80 3.63 10.79
N LEU A 146 10.53 3.36 10.46
CA LEU A 146 9.79 4.15 9.48
C LEU A 146 9.65 5.60 9.94
N LEU A 147 9.21 5.83 11.18
CA LEU A 147 9.06 7.18 11.75
C LEU A 147 10.41 7.90 11.91
N ASP A 148 11.48 7.17 12.25
CA ASP A 148 12.84 7.67 12.38
C ASP A 148 13.55 7.85 11.04
N SER A 149 12.92 7.47 9.92
CA SER A 149 13.52 7.64 8.59
C SER A 149 13.76 9.13 8.28
N GLU A 150 14.81 9.41 7.53
CA GLU A 150 15.14 10.76 7.08
C GLU A 150 13.94 11.46 6.43
N LEU A 151 13.17 10.70 5.61
CA LEU A 151 11.98 11.23 4.97
C LEU A 151 10.95 11.73 5.98
N LEU A 152 10.50 10.89 6.92
CA LEU A 152 9.39 11.24 7.82
C LEU A 152 9.80 12.20 8.97
N ARG A 153 11.07 12.21 9.37
CA ARG A 153 11.59 13.13 10.39
C ARG A 153 11.64 14.58 9.92
N HIS A 154 11.86 14.80 8.63
CA HIS A 154 12.02 16.16 8.07
C HIS A 154 10.76 16.67 7.35
N VAL A 155 9.72 15.84 7.23
CA VAL A 155 8.45 16.28 6.67
C VAL A 155 7.73 17.22 7.65
N HIS A 156 7.41 18.42 7.16
CA HIS A 156 6.68 19.42 7.96
C HIS A 156 5.34 18.82 8.47
N PRO A 157 4.92 19.10 9.73
CA PRO A 157 3.71 18.50 10.31
C PRO A 157 2.43 18.72 9.50
N GLN A 158 2.32 19.83 8.77
CA GLN A 158 1.17 20.12 7.91
C GLN A 158 1.23 19.47 6.53
N THR A 159 2.38 18.90 6.14
CA THR A 159 2.47 18.19 4.87
C THR A 159 1.57 16.94 4.90
N ALA A 160 0.77 16.78 3.87
CA ALA A 160 -0.07 15.61 3.69
C ALA A 160 0.79 14.35 3.55
N VAL A 161 0.55 13.36 4.39
CA VAL A 161 1.22 12.06 4.37
C VAL A 161 0.17 10.96 4.43
N VAL A 162 0.26 9.97 3.55
CA VAL A 162 -0.52 8.73 3.63
C VAL A 162 0.43 7.55 3.70
N ALA A 163 0.32 6.77 4.78
CA ALA A 163 1.05 5.53 4.99
C ALA A 163 0.07 4.35 5.04
N GLY A 164 0.27 3.34 4.21
CA GLY A 164 -0.64 2.21 4.14
C GLY A 164 0.05 0.93 3.70
N GLY A 165 -0.72 -0.15 3.64
CA GLY A 165 -0.25 -1.46 3.21
C GLY A 165 -0.73 -2.59 4.11
N ASP A 166 -0.15 -3.75 3.89
CA ASP A 166 -0.31 -4.91 4.78
C ASP A 166 0.57 -4.73 6.02
N MET A 167 -0.04 -4.24 7.08
CA MET A 167 0.64 -3.99 8.35
C MET A 167 0.64 -5.19 9.28
N ASN A 168 -0.02 -6.30 8.92
CA ASN A 168 -0.14 -7.51 9.74
C ASN A 168 -0.61 -7.22 11.19
N ASP A 169 -1.25 -6.07 11.44
CA ASP A 169 -1.69 -5.62 12.77
C ASP A 169 -3.16 -5.94 13.02
N VAL A 170 -3.42 -7.22 13.33
CA VAL A 170 -4.78 -7.78 13.53
C VAL A 170 -5.63 -6.96 14.50
N TRP A 171 -5.01 -6.43 15.55
CA TRP A 171 -5.72 -5.77 16.65
C TRP A 171 -5.72 -4.24 16.55
N GLY A 172 -5.03 -3.65 15.57
CA GLY A 172 -4.88 -2.20 15.42
C GLY A 172 -4.15 -1.51 16.58
N GLN A 173 -3.51 -2.30 17.45
CA GLN A 173 -2.84 -1.78 18.64
C GLN A 173 -1.56 -1.02 18.29
N LEU A 174 -0.92 -1.45 17.24
CA LEU A 174 0.37 -0.91 16.84
C LEU A 174 0.21 0.51 16.28
N GLY A 175 -0.83 0.75 15.49
CA GLY A 175 -1.19 2.07 15.02
C GLY A 175 -1.43 3.04 16.17
N LYS A 176 -2.28 2.68 17.10
CA LYS A 176 -2.59 3.46 18.31
C LYS A 176 -1.35 3.77 19.15
N LYS A 177 -0.47 2.79 19.34
CA LYS A 177 0.71 2.93 20.21
C LYS A 177 1.91 3.62 19.54
N THR A 178 1.97 3.67 18.20
CA THR A 178 3.17 4.10 17.49
C THR A 178 2.88 5.23 16.50
N LEU A 179 1.84 5.09 15.66
CA LEU A 179 1.56 6.07 14.60
C LEU A 179 0.71 7.25 15.11
N GLU A 180 -0.31 7.00 15.94
CA GLU A 180 -1.14 8.09 16.50
C GLU A 180 -0.34 9.08 17.35
N PRO A 181 0.61 8.66 18.24
CA PRO A 181 1.48 9.59 18.93
C PRO A 181 2.38 10.42 18.01
N ALA A 182 2.65 9.94 16.78
CA ALA A 182 3.37 10.67 15.74
C ALA A 182 2.45 11.55 14.85
N GLY A 183 1.21 11.78 15.27
CA GLY A 183 0.24 12.66 14.61
C GLY A 183 -0.53 12.00 13.48
N PHE A 184 -0.41 10.68 13.27
CA PHE A 184 -1.21 9.97 12.28
C PHE A 184 -2.60 9.64 12.83
N GLN A 185 -3.57 9.65 11.93
CA GLN A 185 -4.93 9.18 12.18
C GLN A 185 -5.17 7.91 11.35
N SER A 186 -5.95 6.98 11.88
CA SER A 186 -6.37 5.81 11.11
C SER A 186 -7.54 6.19 10.19
N ALA A 187 -7.45 5.85 8.91
CA ALA A 187 -8.53 6.06 7.96
C ALA A 187 -9.71 5.10 8.21
N THR A 188 -9.42 3.92 8.75
CA THR A 188 -10.45 2.94 9.13
C THR A 188 -10.19 2.47 10.55
N GLY A 189 -11.26 2.09 11.26
CA GLY A 189 -11.13 1.19 12.39
C GLY A 189 -10.60 -0.19 11.95
N PRO A 190 -10.66 -1.22 12.78
CA PRO A 190 -10.30 -2.59 12.41
C PRO A 190 -11.31 -3.16 11.41
N VAL A 191 -11.04 -2.99 10.10
CA VAL A 191 -11.85 -3.53 9.00
C VAL A 191 -11.19 -4.82 8.51
N ASN A 192 -11.95 -5.92 8.51
CA ASN A 192 -11.44 -7.22 8.13
C ASN A 192 -11.17 -7.32 6.62
N THR A 193 -9.96 -7.72 6.25
CA THR A 193 -9.51 -7.87 4.87
C THR A 193 -8.98 -9.27 4.55
N PHE A 194 -8.67 -10.08 5.58
CA PHE A 194 -8.06 -11.40 5.41
C PHE A 194 -8.80 -12.49 6.22
N PRO A 195 -8.90 -13.73 5.72
CA PRO A 195 -8.72 -14.09 4.30
C PRO A 195 -9.89 -13.59 3.45
N ALA A 196 -9.63 -13.23 2.19
CA ALA A 196 -10.60 -12.55 1.33
C ALA A 196 -11.95 -13.26 1.18
N PHE A 197 -11.98 -14.61 1.18
CA PHE A 197 -13.20 -15.39 1.01
C PHE A 197 -14.14 -15.32 2.24
N LEU A 198 -13.58 -15.19 3.46
CA LEU A 198 -14.31 -15.03 4.72
C LEU A 198 -13.46 -14.16 5.67
N PRO A 199 -13.51 -12.84 5.55
CA PRO A 199 -12.60 -11.97 6.26
C PRO A 199 -12.92 -11.87 7.75
N PHE A 200 -11.94 -12.22 8.59
CA PHE A 200 -12.01 -12.13 10.05
C PHE A 200 -10.77 -11.49 10.69
N ARG A 201 -9.76 -11.09 9.90
CA ARG A 201 -8.57 -10.39 10.36
C ARG A 201 -8.41 -9.06 9.61
N ALA A 202 -8.07 -8.02 10.34
CA ALA A 202 -7.86 -6.69 9.81
C ALA A 202 -6.35 -6.44 9.65
N LEU A 203 -5.72 -6.96 8.58
CA LEU A 203 -4.29 -6.90 8.34
C LEU A 203 -3.86 -5.61 7.62
N ASP A 204 -4.70 -5.14 6.70
CA ASP A 204 -4.44 -3.99 5.87
C ASP A 204 -4.90 -2.70 6.55
N ARG A 205 -4.10 -1.63 6.46
CA ARG A 205 -4.34 -0.36 7.11
C ARG A 205 -3.97 0.81 6.21
N ILE A 206 -4.66 1.93 6.42
CA ILE A 206 -4.29 3.24 5.88
C ILE A 206 -4.28 4.23 7.05
N TYR A 207 -3.17 4.93 7.21
CA TYR A 207 -2.97 6.03 8.15
C TYR A 207 -2.64 7.31 7.38
N PHE A 208 -3.04 8.44 7.91
CA PHE A 208 -2.78 9.73 7.29
C PHE A 208 -2.50 10.81 8.33
N ARG A 209 -1.83 11.87 7.92
CA ARG A 209 -1.63 13.08 8.71
C ARG A 209 -1.47 14.32 7.80
N GLY A 210 -1.42 15.50 8.42
CA GLY A 210 -1.28 16.77 7.71
C GLY A 210 -2.61 17.29 7.16
N ARG A 211 -2.56 18.13 6.13
CA ARG A 211 -3.75 18.78 5.55
C ARG A 211 -4.55 17.82 4.64
N LEU A 212 -5.11 16.81 5.25
CA LEU A 212 -5.98 15.83 4.59
C LEU A 212 -7.27 15.68 5.38
N LYS A 213 -8.39 15.75 4.68
CA LYS A 213 -9.70 15.37 5.20
C LYS A 213 -10.10 14.02 4.63
N LEU A 214 -10.43 13.10 5.52
CA LEU A 214 -10.98 11.79 5.15
C LEU A 214 -12.48 11.92 4.92
N HIS A 215 -12.97 11.48 3.75
CA HIS A 215 -14.41 11.39 3.47
C HIS A 215 -14.96 10.02 3.83
N GLN A 216 -14.34 8.97 3.34
CA GLN A 216 -14.73 7.59 3.67
C GLN A 216 -13.55 6.62 3.50
N ALA A 217 -13.65 5.48 4.22
CA ALA A 217 -12.75 4.36 3.99
C ALA A 217 -13.43 3.04 4.34
N TYR A 218 -13.19 2.01 3.50
CA TYR A 218 -13.87 0.72 3.61
C TYR A 218 -13.07 -0.40 2.93
N ALA A 219 -13.31 -1.65 3.35
CA ALA A 219 -12.81 -2.81 2.61
C ALA A 219 -13.73 -3.14 1.43
N SER A 220 -13.13 -3.68 0.37
CA SER A 220 -13.85 -4.15 -0.82
C SER A 220 -14.96 -5.15 -0.48
N ARG A 221 -16.10 -5.01 -1.17
CA ARG A 221 -17.22 -5.96 -1.09
C ARG A 221 -17.50 -6.65 -2.43
N VAL A 222 -16.73 -6.33 -3.47
CA VAL A 222 -16.96 -6.93 -4.80
C VAL A 222 -16.58 -8.40 -4.80
N SER A 223 -17.38 -9.21 -5.47
CA SER A 223 -17.23 -10.68 -5.47
C SER A 223 -15.91 -11.14 -6.08
N ILE A 224 -15.45 -10.47 -7.13
CA ILE A 224 -14.19 -10.81 -7.81
C ILE A 224 -12.97 -10.65 -6.89
N ALA A 225 -12.96 -9.67 -5.98
CA ALA A 225 -11.88 -9.46 -5.03
C ALA A 225 -11.61 -10.69 -4.14
N ARG A 226 -12.68 -11.45 -3.80
CA ARG A 226 -12.57 -12.68 -3.01
C ARG A 226 -11.85 -13.82 -3.74
N GLN A 227 -11.76 -13.74 -5.05
CA GLN A 227 -11.09 -14.74 -5.89
C GLN A 227 -9.73 -14.28 -6.39
N ALA A 228 -9.51 -12.96 -6.45
CA ALA A 228 -8.34 -12.34 -7.04
C ALA A 228 -7.07 -12.48 -6.17
N SER A 229 -7.23 -12.40 -4.84
CA SER A 229 -6.16 -12.52 -3.86
C SER A 229 -6.66 -13.23 -2.60
N ASP A 230 -5.80 -13.44 -1.62
CA ASP A 230 -6.15 -13.84 -0.26
C ASP A 230 -6.43 -12.65 0.68
N HIS A 231 -6.20 -11.42 0.23
CA HIS A 231 -6.62 -10.18 0.88
C HIS A 231 -7.74 -9.49 0.10
N LEU A 232 -8.53 -8.64 0.78
CA LEU A 232 -9.44 -7.68 0.16
C LEU A 232 -8.77 -6.32 0.06
N PRO A 233 -8.98 -5.55 -1.03
CA PRO A 233 -8.54 -4.16 -1.10
C PRO A 233 -9.18 -3.31 0.00
N LEU A 234 -8.40 -2.37 0.53
CA LEU A 234 -8.88 -1.31 1.40
C LEU A 234 -8.85 0.01 0.64
N VAL A 235 -9.98 0.70 0.61
CA VAL A 235 -10.20 1.95 -0.14
C VAL A 235 -10.30 3.11 0.83
N ALA A 236 -9.68 4.24 0.53
CA ALA A 236 -9.85 5.50 1.26
C ALA A 236 -9.98 6.68 0.30
N GLU A 237 -10.92 7.56 0.57
CA GLU A 237 -11.19 8.77 -0.19
C GLU A 237 -10.83 9.99 0.65
N PHE A 238 -9.94 10.80 0.11
CA PHE A 238 -9.41 11.98 0.76
C PHE A 238 -9.72 13.25 -0.03
N GLU A 239 -9.74 14.35 0.71
CA GLU A 239 -9.66 15.68 0.16
C GLU A 239 -8.38 16.35 0.67
N LEU A 240 -7.56 16.86 -0.26
CA LEU A 240 -6.39 17.66 0.07
C LEU A 240 -6.83 19.11 0.24
N GLU A 241 -6.51 19.68 1.41
CA GLU A 241 -6.78 21.08 1.74
C GLU A 241 -5.60 21.93 1.27
N PHE A 242 -5.90 22.98 0.51
CA PHE A 242 -4.91 23.91 -0.05
C PHE A 242 -4.63 25.10 0.86
#